data_812838eda9b781c774fd1c39f7027115
#
_entry.id   812838eda9b781c774fd1c39f7027115
#
_cell.length_a   1.000
_cell.length_b   1.000
_cell.length_c   1.000
_cell.angle_alpha   90.00
_cell.angle_beta   90.00
_cell.angle_gamma   90.00
#
_symmetry.space_group_name_H-M   'P 1'
#
loop_
_entity.id
_entity.type
_entity.pdbx_description
1 polymer ?
#
loop_
_entity_poly.entity_id
_entity_poly.type
_entity_poly.pdbx_seq_one_letter_code
_entity_poly.pdbx_strand_id
1 'polypeptide(L)'
;RITNVAEFYKKCNFLGIDVSKKSLQIAKQLIKQKKITNLKLKNINLMNEFSKIGKFDIILCMGVLHHLSNPIKGLKNIKNVLEKDGIIFLYLYGKLGGHNRMLNKKLISTLLGKDHSNYEKGIKIARELNLNNFEYGWNLSFKNKKEEDSLIVDYLLHANEILYDFDEIEKLLKKSNLYGYAVFGITTGTEGLLFDSRYESKVKLSIPQTNISNILKTKFSKKYYESLNLKNQYRILELLYEPNGYTIIGFTKKAFENLTNERLKENFIKL
;
A
#
# COMPACT_ATOMS: atom_id res chain seq x y z
N ARG A 1 7.34 4.07 -11.62
CA ARG A 1 6.00 3.45 -11.65
C ARG A 1 5.03 4.26 -12.52
N ILE A 2 4.79 5.55 -12.23
CA ILE A 2 3.80 6.36 -12.97
C ILE A 2 4.09 6.47 -14.48
N THR A 3 5.36 6.48 -14.89
CA THR A 3 5.75 6.50 -16.32
C THR A 3 5.24 5.30 -17.10
N ASN A 4 5.28 4.10 -16.49
CA ASN A 4 4.78 2.88 -17.14
C ASN A 4 3.26 2.90 -17.27
N VAL A 5 2.55 3.41 -16.24
CA VAL A 5 1.09 3.56 -16.27
C VAL A 5 0.68 4.55 -17.35
N ALA A 6 1.34 5.70 -17.43
CA ALA A 6 1.05 6.73 -18.45
C ALA A 6 1.37 6.26 -19.87
N GLU A 7 2.41 5.46 -20.04
CA GLU A 7 2.77 4.85 -21.32
C GLU A 7 1.68 3.88 -21.82
N PHE A 8 1.09 3.12 -20.90
CA PHE A 8 0.06 2.13 -21.21
C PHE A 8 -1.29 2.80 -21.48
N TYR A 9 -1.73 3.75 -20.63
CA TYR A 9 -3.04 4.41 -20.72
C TYR A 9 -2.93 5.77 -21.43
N LYS A 10 -2.71 5.76 -22.75
CA LYS A 10 -2.46 6.96 -23.56
C LYS A 10 -3.60 7.97 -23.61
N LYS A 11 -4.84 7.52 -23.38
CA LYS A 11 -6.04 8.38 -23.38
C LYS A 11 -6.31 9.09 -22.03
N CYS A 12 -5.56 8.74 -20.98
CA CYS A 12 -5.69 9.34 -19.66
C CYS A 12 -4.63 10.44 -19.47
N ASN A 13 -4.95 11.46 -18.68
CA ASN A 13 -4.02 12.50 -18.25
C ASN A 13 -3.48 12.18 -16.86
N PHE A 14 -2.18 12.26 -16.70
CA PHE A 14 -1.50 11.93 -15.45
C PHE A 14 -0.79 13.13 -14.84
N LEU A 15 -0.83 13.19 -13.50
CA LEU A 15 0.01 14.06 -12.69
C LEU A 15 0.79 13.21 -11.69
N GLY A 16 2.10 13.11 -11.88
CA GLY A 16 3.00 12.50 -10.91
C GLY A 16 3.50 13.55 -9.92
N ILE A 17 3.42 13.24 -8.62
CA ILE A 17 3.94 14.09 -7.56
C ILE A 17 4.97 13.35 -6.71
N ASP A 18 6.01 14.04 -6.29
CA ASP A 18 7.03 13.50 -5.38
C ASP A 18 7.68 14.66 -4.62
N VAL A 19 8.13 14.41 -3.39
CA VAL A 19 8.92 15.36 -2.60
C VAL A 19 10.38 15.38 -3.06
N SER A 20 10.88 14.30 -3.62
CA SER A 20 12.25 14.12 -4.09
C SER A 20 12.45 14.74 -5.47
N LYS A 21 13.21 15.84 -5.53
CA LYS A 21 13.63 16.44 -6.80
C LYS A 21 14.42 15.45 -7.67
N LYS A 22 15.24 14.59 -7.07
CA LYS A 22 16.02 13.57 -7.77
C LYS A 22 15.13 12.52 -8.44
N SER A 23 14.11 12.02 -7.73
CA SER A 23 13.12 11.09 -8.31
C SER A 23 12.39 11.71 -9.50
N LEU A 24 12.01 12.99 -9.37
CA LEU A 24 11.35 13.71 -10.45
C LEU A 24 12.27 13.94 -11.66
N GLN A 25 13.57 14.16 -11.46
CA GLN A 25 14.55 14.26 -12.55
C GLN A 25 14.66 12.95 -13.32
N ILE A 26 14.77 11.82 -12.62
CA ILE A 26 14.78 10.48 -13.23
C ILE A 26 13.51 10.25 -14.04
N ALA A 27 12.35 10.57 -13.46
CA ALA A 27 11.07 10.44 -14.14
C ALA A 27 10.98 11.31 -15.39
N LYS A 28 11.51 12.55 -15.37
CA LYS A 28 11.60 13.44 -16.55
C LYS A 28 12.45 12.84 -17.66
N GLN A 29 13.57 12.21 -17.32
CA GLN A 29 14.42 11.53 -18.30
C GLN A 29 13.68 10.36 -18.97
N LEU A 30 12.98 9.54 -18.16
CA LEU A 30 12.17 8.43 -18.68
C LEU A 30 11.01 8.92 -19.58
N ILE A 31 10.33 10.00 -19.20
CA ILE A 31 9.30 10.64 -20.03
C ILE A 31 9.86 11.02 -21.41
N LYS A 32 11.04 11.65 -21.43
CA LYS A 32 11.70 12.03 -22.69
C LYS A 32 12.09 10.81 -23.52
N GLN A 33 12.73 9.82 -22.92
CA GLN A 33 13.17 8.60 -23.59
C GLN A 33 11.99 7.80 -24.20
N LYS A 34 10.90 7.68 -23.46
CA LYS A 34 9.70 6.92 -23.86
C LYS A 34 8.70 7.76 -24.67
N LYS A 35 8.98 9.04 -24.92
CA LYS A 35 8.10 9.98 -25.62
C LYS A 35 6.69 10.06 -25.01
N ILE A 36 6.58 10.04 -23.68
CA ILE A 36 5.30 10.12 -22.97
C ILE A 36 4.81 11.56 -22.99
N THR A 37 3.59 11.79 -23.50
CA THR A 37 3.02 13.14 -23.68
C THR A 37 1.92 13.49 -22.69
N ASN A 38 1.34 12.49 -22.03
CA ASN A 38 0.17 12.60 -21.15
C ASN A 38 0.52 12.60 -19.65
N LEU A 39 1.79 12.82 -19.27
CA LEU A 39 2.26 12.84 -17.88
C LEU A 39 2.94 14.16 -17.55
N LYS A 40 2.40 14.89 -16.58
CA LYS A 40 3.03 16.06 -15.95
C LYS A 40 3.64 15.67 -14.61
N LEU A 41 4.70 16.35 -14.18
CA LEU A 41 5.36 16.12 -12.89
C LEU A 41 5.39 17.40 -12.05
N LYS A 42 5.11 17.28 -10.74
CA LYS A 42 5.21 18.40 -9.79
C LYS A 42 5.94 17.95 -8.51
N ASN A 43 6.75 18.84 -7.96
CA ASN A 43 7.39 18.66 -6.66
C ASN A 43 6.42 19.11 -5.57
N ILE A 44 5.80 18.17 -4.86
CA ILE A 44 4.78 18.42 -3.84
C ILE A 44 5.04 17.53 -2.63
N ASN A 45 4.99 18.13 -1.44
CA ASN A 45 4.99 17.40 -0.18
C ASN A 45 3.54 17.14 0.24
N LEU A 46 3.16 15.87 0.44
CA LEU A 46 1.81 15.49 0.88
C LEU A 46 1.41 16.04 2.25
N MET A 47 2.39 16.48 3.05
CA MET A 47 2.14 17.12 4.35
C MET A 47 1.67 18.57 4.22
N ASN A 48 1.87 19.18 3.06
CA ASN A 48 1.40 20.53 2.76
C ASN A 48 0.04 20.48 2.05
N GLU A 49 -0.69 21.58 2.12
CA GLU A 49 -1.93 21.72 1.35
C GLU A 49 -1.61 21.96 -0.13
N PHE A 50 -2.30 21.26 -1.03
CA PHE A 50 -2.08 21.33 -2.48
C PHE A 50 -3.36 21.29 -3.31
N SER A 51 -4.47 21.76 -2.76
CA SER A 51 -5.81 21.78 -3.41
C SER A 51 -5.84 22.45 -4.78
N LYS A 52 -4.89 23.37 -5.06
CA LYS A 52 -4.80 24.11 -6.33
C LYS A 52 -4.32 23.29 -7.55
N ILE A 53 -4.08 21.99 -7.40
CA ILE A 53 -3.61 21.14 -8.52
C ILE A 53 -4.74 20.56 -9.39
N GLY A 54 -6.00 20.79 -9.01
CA GLY A 54 -7.17 20.21 -9.65
C GLY A 54 -7.74 19.01 -8.91
N LYS A 55 -8.71 18.36 -9.54
CA LYS A 55 -9.34 17.13 -9.05
C LYS A 55 -8.98 15.95 -9.94
N PHE A 56 -9.04 14.74 -9.37
CA PHE A 56 -8.65 13.51 -10.05
C PHE A 56 -9.68 12.41 -9.82
N ASP A 57 -9.99 11.67 -10.86
CA ASP A 57 -10.90 10.53 -10.81
C ASP A 57 -10.25 9.34 -10.08
N ILE A 58 -8.94 9.15 -10.30
CA ILE A 58 -8.16 8.06 -9.68
C ILE A 58 -6.88 8.62 -9.07
N ILE A 59 -6.61 8.25 -7.83
CA ILE A 59 -5.37 8.58 -7.15
C ILE A 59 -4.66 7.29 -6.74
N LEU A 60 -3.39 7.16 -7.14
CA LEU A 60 -2.53 6.05 -6.77
C LEU A 60 -1.50 6.53 -5.74
N CYS A 61 -1.58 6.06 -4.51
CA CYS A 61 -0.64 6.39 -3.43
C CYS A 61 -0.03 5.10 -2.85
N MET A 62 0.91 4.54 -3.61
CA MET A 62 1.46 3.22 -3.39
C MET A 62 2.81 3.30 -2.68
N GLY A 63 2.86 2.85 -1.42
CA GLY A 63 4.10 2.81 -0.67
C GLY A 63 4.59 4.18 -0.18
N VAL A 64 3.68 5.10 0.17
CA VAL A 64 4.04 6.48 0.55
C VAL A 64 3.53 6.86 1.93
N LEU A 65 2.25 6.62 2.23
CA LEU A 65 1.62 7.15 3.45
C LEU A 65 2.28 6.66 4.73
N HIS A 66 2.76 5.42 4.74
CA HIS A 66 3.40 4.82 5.91
C HIS A 66 4.78 5.42 6.22
N HIS A 67 5.33 6.25 5.33
CA HIS A 67 6.57 6.99 5.56
C HIS A 67 6.33 8.45 6.03
N LEU A 68 5.08 8.90 6.05
CA LEU A 68 4.75 10.26 6.50
C LEU A 68 4.78 10.37 8.02
N SER A 69 5.19 11.52 8.52
CA SER A 69 5.10 11.84 9.96
C SER A 69 3.66 11.91 10.46
N ASN A 70 2.71 12.23 9.58
CA ASN A 70 1.27 12.21 9.86
C ASN A 70 0.47 11.68 8.67
N PRO A 71 0.28 10.35 8.58
CA PRO A 71 -0.44 9.71 7.48
C PRO A 71 -1.88 10.19 7.31
N ILE A 72 -2.57 10.51 8.42
CA ILE A 72 -3.95 11.01 8.39
C ILE A 72 -4.01 12.36 7.69
N LYS A 73 -3.08 13.28 8.00
CA LYS A 73 -2.99 14.59 7.34
C LYS A 73 -2.70 14.41 5.84
N GLY A 74 -1.71 13.58 5.51
CA GLY A 74 -1.39 13.26 4.12
C GLY A 74 -2.59 12.71 3.35
N LEU A 75 -3.32 11.76 3.94
CA LEU A 75 -4.49 11.16 3.31
C LEU A 75 -5.66 12.16 3.16
N LYS A 76 -5.88 13.04 4.14
CA LYS A 76 -6.86 14.14 4.02
C LYS A 76 -6.51 15.08 2.86
N ASN A 77 -5.25 15.45 2.72
CA ASN A 77 -4.79 16.30 1.62
C ASN A 77 -5.01 15.62 0.25
N ILE A 78 -4.72 14.32 0.15
CA ILE A 78 -5.00 13.52 -1.06
C ILE A 78 -6.51 13.49 -1.35
N LYS A 79 -7.34 13.23 -0.34
CA LYS A 79 -8.79 13.23 -0.47
C LYS A 79 -9.34 14.56 -1.00
N ASN A 80 -8.74 15.69 -0.58
CA ASN A 80 -9.18 17.01 -0.99
C ASN A 80 -9.02 17.27 -2.49
N VAL A 81 -8.21 16.48 -3.20
CA VAL A 81 -8.02 16.54 -4.65
C VAL A 81 -8.70 15.37 -5.39
N LEU A 82 -9.47 14.55 -4.68
CA LEU A 82 -10.27 13.48 -5.28
C LEU A 82 -11.60 14.03 -5.79
N GLU A 83 -12.05 13.57 -6.94
CA GLU A 83 -13.41 13.82 -7.44
C GLU A 83 -14.45 13.17 -6.53
N LYS A 84 -15.71 13.64 -6.63
CA LYS A 84 -16.83 13.15 -5.79
C LYS A 84 -17.08 11.64 -5.96
N ASP A 85 -16.90 11.16 -7.17
CA ASP A 85 -17.06 9.75 -7.53
C ASP A 85 -15.69 9.06 -7.77
N GLY A 86 -14.61 9.68 -7.28
CA GLY A 86 -13.24 9.23 -7.47
C GLY A 86 -12.83 8.09 -6.54
N ILE A 87 -11.74 7.42 -6.91
CA ILE A 87 -11.18 6.23 -6.23
C ILE A 87 -9.73 6.50 -5.83
N ILE A 88 -9.37 6.10 -4.62
CA ILE A 88 -7.99 6.12 -4.13
C ILE A 88 -7.50 4.68 -3.99
N PHE A 89 -6.37 4.37 -4.60
CA PHE A 89 -5.62 3.15 -4.33
C PHE A 89 -4.43 3.46 -3.43
N LEU A 90 -4.36 2.79 -2.28
CA LEU A 90 -3.25 2.88 -1.34
C LEU A 90 -2.56 1.53 -1.22
N TYR A 91 -1.24 1.57 -0.99
CA TYR A 91 -0.52 0.40 -0.51
C TYR A 91 0.20 0.75 0.79
N LEU A 92 -0.08 -0.01 1.84
CA LEU A 92 0.51 0.15 3.17
C LEU A 92 1.20 -1.14 3.60
N TYR A 93 2.26 -1.00 4.35
CA TYR A 93 2.98 -2.15 4.91
C TYR A 93 2.21 -2.77 6.07
N GLY A 94 2.20 -4.11 6.10
CA GLY A 94 1.51 -4.93 7.09
C GLY A 94 2.32 -5.09 8.37
N LYS A 95 1.64 -5.04 9.50
CA LYS A 95 2.23 -5.15 10.83
C LYS A 95 2.67 -6.57 11.16
N LEU A 96 1.83 -7.54 10.82
CA LEU A 96 2.09 -8.93 11.16
C LEU A 96 3.26 -9.48 10.33
N GLY A 97 3.17 -9.46 9.01
CA GLY A 97 4.26 -9.92 8.15
C GLY A 97 5.49 -9.02 8.15
N GLY A 98 5.36 -7.75 8.56
CA GLY A 98 6.47 -6.82 8.70
C GLY A 98 7.23 -6.92 10.03
N HIS A 99 6.82 -7.80 10.96
CA HIS A 99 7.39 -7.86 12.31
C HIS A 99 8.91 -8.11 12.29
N ASN A 100 9.36 -9.16 11.65
CA ASN A 100 10.79 -9.52 11.58
C ASN A 100 11.61 -8.40 10.91
N ARG A 101 11.07 -7.77 9.88
CA ARG A 101 11.70 -6.63 9.23
C ARG A 101 11.92 -5.47 10.21
N MET A 102 10.93 -5.16 11.04
CA MET A 102 11.07 -4.10 12.06
C MET A 102 12.10 -4.45 13.13
N LEU A 103 12.24 -5.72 13.51
CA LEU A 103 13.30 -6.18 14.40
C LEU A 103 14.68 -5.95 13.76
N ASN A 104 14.85 -6.31 12.49
CA ASN A 104 16.09 -6.10 11.73
C ASN A 104 16.43 -4.60 11.60
N LYS A 105 15.44 -3.75 11.32
CA LYS A 105 15.62 -2.28 11.31
C LYS A 105 16.11 -1.79 12.67
N LYS A 106 15.48 -2.24 13.75
CA LYS A 106 15.87 -1.87 15.12
C LYS A 106 17.28 -2.35 15.44
N LEU A 107 17.64 -3.57 15.05
CA LEU A 107 18.99 -4.12 15.22
C LEU A 107 20.03 -3.23 14.54
N ILE A 108 19.86 -2.93 13.25
CA ILE A 108 20.78 -2.07 12.50
C ILE A 108 20.86 -0.67 13.11
N SER A 109 19.72 -0.05 13.43
CA SER A 109 19.71 1.29 14.01
C SER A 109 20.37 1.34 15.39
N THR A 110 20.26 0.27 16.18
CA THR A 110 20.92 0.13 17.48
C THR A 110 22.44 0.03 17.32
N LEU A 111 22.91 -0.77 16.36
CA LEU A 111 24.34 -0.89 16.06
C LEU A 111 24.95 0.40 15.53
N LEU A 112 24.20 1.16 14.73
CA LEU A 112 24.63 2.46 14.20
C LEU A 112 24.65 3.57 15.27
N GLY A 113 23.81 3.48 16.30
CA GLY A 113 23.70 4.48 17.34
C GLY A 113 23.46 5.90 16.80
N LYS A 114 24.40 6.82 17.02
CA LYS A 114 24.33 8.21 16.52
C LYS A 114 24.42 8.29 14.98
N ASP A 115 24.96 7.29 14.33
CA ASP A 115 25.14 7.19 12.88
C ASP A 115 23.93 6.57 12.15
N HIS A 116 22.76 6.47 12.80
CA HIS A 116 21.57 5.78 12.27
C HIS A 116 21.08 6.27 10.89
N SER A 117 21.48 7.48 10.46
CA SER A 117 21.21 8.02 9.13
C SER A 117 22.29 7.70 8.08
N ASN A 118 23.36 7.00 8.46
CA ASN A 118 24.44 6.62 7.56
C ASN A 118 24.07 5.33 6.79
N TYR A 119 23.49 5.51 5.61
CA TYR A 119 23.05 4.39 4.78
C TYR A 119 24.18 3.46 4.33
N GLU A 120 25.39 3.97 4.08
CA GLU A 120 26.53 3.14 3.66
C GLU A 120 26.93 2.16 4.77
N LYS A 121 27.04 2.64 6.01
CA LYS A 121 27.28 1.78 7.17
C LYS A 121 26.14 0.80 7.40
N GLY A 122 24.89 1.26 7.28
CA GLY A 122 23.71 0.40 7.42
C GLY A 122 23.66 -0.73 6.38
N ILE A 123 23.99 -0.45 5.12
CA ILE A 123 24.07 -1.46 4.06
C ILE A 123 25.16 -2.51 4.38
N LYS A 124 26.33 -2.07 4.86
CA LYS A 124 27.39 -3.01 5.26
C LYS A 124 26.94 -3.94 6.38
N ILE A 125 26.33 -3.39 7.44
CA ILE A 125 25.78 -4.18 8.56
C ILE A 125 24.71 -5.15 8.07
N ALA A 126 23.78 -4.71 7.22
CA ALA A 126 22.71 -5.55 6.68
C ALA A 126 23.28 -6.77 5.93
N ARG A 127 24.35 -6.59 5.15
CA ARG A 127 25.03 -7.67 4.43
C ARG A 127 25.81 -8.59 5.35
N GLU A 128 26.56 -8.04 6.28
CA GLU A 128 27.36 -8.81 7.25
C GLU A 128 26.48 -9.74 8.09
N LEU A 129 25.30 -9.27 8.46
CA LEU A 129 24.33 -10.05 9.22
C LEU A 129 23.37 -10.88 8.33
N ASN A 130 23.58 -10.92 7.02
CA ASN A 130 22.70 -11.61 6.06
C ASN A 130 21.21 -11.19 6.14
N LEU A 131 20.94 -9.92 6.51
CA LEU A 131 19.57 -9.38 6.61
C LEU A 131 18.99 -8.95 5.26
N ASN A 132 19.76 -9.06 4.18
CA ASN A 132 19.35 -8.79 2.80
C ASN A 132 18.66 -9.99 2.12
N ASN A 133 18.51 -11.11 2.81
CA ASN A 133 17.63 -12.20 2.37
C ASN A 133 16.18 -11.77 2.56
N PHE A 134 15.67 -11.07 1.55
CA PHE A 134 14.29 -10.60 1.56
C PHE A 134 13.36 -11.80 1.34
N GLU A 135 12.72 -12.29 2.40
CA GLU A 135 11.68 -13.33 2.38
C GLU A 135 10.39 -12.85 1.71
N TYR A 136 10.50 -12.11 0.63
CA TYR A 136 9.37 -11.93 -0.26
C TYR A 136 9.41 -13.10 -1.25
N GLY A 137 8.30 -13.77 -1.42
CA GLY A 137 8.09 -14.78 -2.47
C GLY A 137 8.27 -14.24 -3.90
N TRP A 138 9.02 -13.18 -4.04
CA TRP A 138 9.52 -12.63 -5.28
C TRP A 138 10.96 -13.10 -5.43
N ASN A 139 11.21 -13.90 -6.46
CA ASN A 139 12.56 -14.12 -6.95
C ASN A 139 13.13 -12.78 -7.42
N LEU A 140 13.62 -11.97 -6.47
CA LEU A 140 14.26 -10.70 -6.78
C LEU A 140 15.65 -11.00 -7.35
N SER A 141 15.73 -11.07 -8.67
CA SER A 141 17.01 -11.02 -9.35
C SER A 141 17.42 -9.56 -9.50
N PHE A 142 18.45 -9.14 -8.78
CA PHE A 142 19.04 -7.81 -8.93
C PHE A 142 19.93 -7.76 -10.16
N LYS A 143 19.77 -6.76 -11.00
CA LYS A 143 20.63 -6.55 -12.17
C LYS A 143 22.04 -6.13 -11.78
N ASN A 144 22.18 -5.49 -10.62
CA ASN A 144 23.44 -5.01 -10.09
C ASN A 144 23.33 -4.67 -8.60
N LYS A 145 24.50 -4.50 -7.96
CA LYS A 145 24.64 -4.15 -6.54
C LYS A 145 23.89 -2.88 -6.14
N LYS A 146 23.77 -1.90 -7.03
CA LYS A 146 23.09 -0.63 -6.75
C LYS A 146 21.57 -0.81 -6.60
N GLU A 147 20.96 -1.73 -7.34
CA GLU A 147 19.54 -2.08 -7.16
C GLU A 147 19.30 -2.76 -5.82
N GLU A 148 20.20 -3.69 -5.45
CA GLU A 148 20.17 -4.34 -4.14
C GLU A 148 20.33 -3.32 -3.00
N ASP A 149 21.33 -2.42 -3.08
CA ASP A 149 21.54 -1.35 -2.11
C ASP A 149 20.31 -0.47 -1.95
N SER A 150 19.67 -0.13 -3.05
CA SER A 150 18.45 0.69 -3.03
C SER A 150 17.31 -0.02 -2.31
N LEU A 151 17.20 -1.34 -2.45
CA LEU A 151 16.20 -2.13 -1.75
C LEU A 151 16.52 -2.26 -0.26
N ILE A 152 17.80 -2.49 0.11
CA ILE A 152 18.23 -2.50 1.51
C ILE A 152 17.88 -1.17 2.19
N VAL A 153 18.15 -0.04 1.54
CA VAL A 153 17.81 1.28 2.07
C VAL A 153 16.30 1.43 2.28
N ASP A 154 15.51 1.11 1.27
CA ASP A 154 14.04 1.22 1.34
C ASP A 154 13.45 0.30 2.42
N TYR A 155 13.95 -0.92 2.51
CA TYR A 155 13.39 -1.98 3.34
C TYR A 155 13.87 -1.95 4.79
N LEU A 156 15.16 -1.68 5.03
CA LEU A 156 15.80 -1.80 6.34
C LEU A 156 16.26 -0.48 6.95
N LEU A 157 16.48 0.57 6.16
CA LEU A 157 17.12 1.80 6.64
C LEU A 157 16.23 3.04 6.57
N HIS A 158 15.01 2.93 6.02
CA HIS A 158 14.10 4.08 5.96
C HIS A 158 13.75 4.56 7.37
N ALA A 159 13.95 5.86 7.65
CA ALA A 159 13.87 6.41 9.01
C ALA A 159 12.46 6.32 9.61
N ASN A 160 11.44 6.67 8.83
CA ASN A 160 10.04 6.68 9.27
C ASN A 160 9.26 5.57 8.58
N GLU A 161 8.64 4.72 9.38
CA GLU A 161 7.77 3.68 8.87
C GLU A 161 6.73 3.30 9.91
N ILE A 162 5.48 3.30 9.49
CA ILE A 162 4.33 2.88 10.29
C ILE A 162 3.75 1.65 9.63
N LEU A 163 3.65 0.56 10.40
CA LEU A 163 3.01 -0.68 9.94
C LEU A 163 1.54 -0.70 10.38
N TYR A 164 0.72 -1.35 9.58
CA TYR A 164 -0.73 -1.35 9.75
C TYR A 164 -1.27 -2.77 9.91
N ASP A 165 -2.28 -2.91 10.76
CA ASP A 165 -3.24 -3.99 10.77
C ASP A 165 -4.62 -3.48 10.33
N PHE A 166 -5.61 -4.35 10.22
CA PHE A 166 -6.95 -3.96 9.81
C PHE A 166 -7.57 -2.87 10.69
N ASP A 167 -7.38 -2.92 12.00
CA ASP A 167 -7.93 -1.90 12.90
C ASP A 167 -7.31 -0.52 12.68
N GLU A 168 -6.02 -0.48 12.41
CA GLU A 168 -5.30 0.75 12.13
C GLU A 168 -5.68 1.32 10.76
N ILE A 169 -5.91 0.45 9.76
CA ILE A 169 -6.43 0.86 8.45
C ILE A 169 -7.86 1.43 8.60
N GLU A 170 -8.72 0.75 9.33
CA GLU A 170 -10.08 1.25 9.59
C GLU A 170 -10.06 2.63 10.25
N LYS A 171 -9.22 2.82 11.27
CA LYS A 171 -9.03 4.11 11.92
C LYS A 171 -8.50 5.19 10.96
N LEU A 172 -7.56 4.83 10.09
CA LEU A 172 -6.99 5.73 9.09
C LEU A 172 -8.09 6.23 8.12
N LEU A 173 -8.89 5.31 7.58
CA LEU A 173 -10.00 5.64 6.68
C LEU A 173 -11.06 6.50 7.37
N LYS A 174 -11.52 6.08 8.56
CA LYS A 174 -12.52 6.83 9.36
C LYS A 174 -12.06 8.26 9.63
N LYS A 175 -10.82 8.45 10.14
CA LYS A 175 -10.28 9.77 10.45
C LYS A 175 -10.04 10.65 9.23
N SER A 176 -9.97 10.04 8.04
CA SER A 176 -9.82 10.74 6.77
C SER A 176 -11.15 10.93 6.03
N ASN A 177 -12.28 10.51 6.62
CA ASN A 177 -13.59 10.50 5.97
C ASN A 177 -13.58 9.79 4.61
N LEU A 178 -12.88 8.67 4.54
CA LEU A 178 -12.86 7.73 3.43
C LEU A 178 -13.55 6.44 3.83
N TYR A 179 -14.08 5.74 2.85
CA TYR A 179 -14.81 4.49 2.93
C TYR A 179 -14.13 3.52 1.99
N GLY A 180 -13.99 2.25 2.35
CA GLY A 180 -13.29 1.37 1.44
C GLY A 180 -12.97 -0.01 1.98
N TYR A 181 -12.08 -0.67 1.26
CA TYR A 181 -11.71 -2.06 1.46
C TYR A 181 -10.20 -2.17 1.59
N ALA A 182 -9.74 -3.05 2.47
CA ALA A 182 -8.35 -3.49 2.51
C ALA A 182 -8.28 -4.94 2.00
N VAL A 183 -7.30 -5.20 1.16
CA VAL A 183 -7.10 -6.49 0.51
C VAL A 183 -5.64 -6.89 0.67
N PHE A 184 -5.38 -8.16 0.93
CA PHE A 184 -4.03 -8.72 0.89
C PHE A 184 -3.98 -9.95 -0.03
N GLY A 185 -2.79 -10.38 -0.42
CA GLY A 185 -2.62 -11.54 -1.29
C GLY A 185 -2.96 -11.31 -2.77
N ILE A 186 -3.22 -10.07 -3.22
CA ILE A 186 -3.53 -9.78 -4.63
C ILE A 186 -2.39 -10.25 -5.56
N THR A 187 -1.16 -10.16 -5.12
CA THR A 187 0.02 -10.57 -5.89
C THR A 187 0.12 -12.08 -6.07
N THR A 188 -0.52 -12.85 -5.19
CA THR A 188 -0.58 -14.32 -5.26
C THR A 188 -1.84 -14.83 -5.95
N GLY A 189 -2.76 -13.92 -6.32
CA GLY A 189 -4.01 -14.27 -7.00
C GLY A 189 -5.04 -14.99 -6.13
N THR A 190 -4.82 -15.07 -4.82
CA THR A 190 -5.57 -16.00 -4.00
C THR A 190 -6.56 -15.37 -3.03
N GLU A 191 -6.41 -14.06 -2.65
CA GLU A 191 -7.18 -13.61 -1.49
C GLU A 191 -7.46 -12.13 -1.43
N GLY A 192 -8.73 -11.79 -1.25
CA GLY A 192 -9.18 -10.46 -0.94
C GLY A 192 -10.09 -10.48 0.27
N LEU A 193 -9.90 -9.54 1.19
CA LEU A 193 -10.75 -9.37 2.35
C LEU A 193 -11.39 -7.99 2.35
N LEU A 194 -12.69 -7.98 2.59
CA LEU A 194 -13.43 -6.76 2.85
C LEU A 194 -13.17 -6.31 4.27
N PHE A 195 -12.91 -5.05 4.46
CA PHE A 195 -12.58 -4.56 5.78
C PHE A 195 -13.16 -3.19 6.16
N ASP A 196 -14.26 -2.75 5.78
CA ASP A 196 -14.90 -1.61 6.45
C ASP A 196 -16.17 -2.07 7.18
N SER A 197 -16.05 -2.31 8.47
CA SER A 197 -17.15 -2.79 9.33
C SER A 197 -18.37 -1.87 9.35
N ARG A 198 -18.24 -0.62 8.90
CA ARG A 198 -19.39 0.30 8.78
C ARG A 198 -20.38 -0.13 7.70
N TYR A 199 -19.98 -1.01 6.78
CA TYR A 199 -20.71 -1.34 5.57
C TYR A 199 -20.83 -2.83 5.28
N GLU A 200 -20.54 -3.68 6.25
CA GLU A 200 -20.59 -5.15 6.14
C GLU A 200 -21.90 -5.67 5.51
N SER A 201 -23.02 -4.96 5.68
CA SER A 201 -24.33 -5.37 5.17
C SER A 201 -24.64 -4.93 3.72
N LYS A 202 -23.86 -3.99 3.15
CA LYS A 202 -24.23 -3.34 1.89
C LYS A 202 -23.55 -3.91 0.65
N VAL A 203 -22.41 -4.54 0.79
CA VAL A 203 -21.64 -5.02 -0.36
C VAL A 203 -21.17 -6.45 -0.16
N LYS A 204 -21.80 -7.36 -0.87
CA LYS A 204 -21.27 -8.72 -1.04
C LYS A 204 -20.16 -8.65 -2.08
N LEU A 205 -18.93 -8.54 -1.64
CA LEU A 205 -17.79 -8.59 -2.54
C LEU A 205 -17.67 -9.97 -3.18
N SER A 206 -17.60 -10.00 -4.49
CA SER A 206 -17.18 -11.17 -5.25
C SER A 206 -15.65 -11.22 -5.42
N ILE A 207 -14.89 -10.68 -4.47
CA ILE A 207 -13.45 -10.92 -4.39
C ILE A 207 -13.27 -12.36 -3.94
N PRO A 208 -12.38 -13.13 -4.56
CA PRO A 208 -12.07 -14.47 -4.10
C PRO A 208 -11.68 -14.40 -2.63
N GLN A 209 -12.51 -15.00 -1.78
CA GLN A 209 -12.19 -15.11 -0.36
C GLN A 209 -11.45 -16.41 -0.13
N THR A 210 -10.51 -16.40 0.78
CA THR A 210 -9.87 -17.63 1.22
C THR A 210 -10.90 -18.64 1.65
N ASN A 211 -10.81 -19.83 1.09
CA ASN A 211 -11.60 -20.93 1.61
C ASN A 211 -11.05 -21.36 2.97
N ILE A 212 -11.68 -20.86 4.04
CA ILE A 212 -11.27 -21.17 5.41
C ILE A 212 -11.22 -22.68 5.66
N SER A 213 -11.94 -23.50 4.89
CA SER A 213 -11.90 -24.96 4.96
C SER A 213 -10.55 -25.57 4.62
N ASN A 214 -9.71 -24.84 3.89
CA ASN A 214 -8.34 -25.29 3.61
C ASN A 214 -7.42 -25.11 4.83
N ILE A 215 -7.80 -24.24 5.75
CA ILE A 215 -7.01 -23.90 6.95
C ILE A 215 -7.60 -24.58 8.18
N LEU A 216 -8.88 -24.35 8.45
CA LEU A 216 -9.59 -24.97 9.58
C LEU A 216 -10.18 -26.31 9.14
N LYS A 217 -9.41 -27.39 9.31
CA LYS A 217 -9.76 -28.73 8.78
C LYS A 217 -10.83 -29.45 9.57
N THR A 218 -11.02 -29.12 10.86
CA THR A 218 -11.96 -29.82 11.74
C THR A 218 -13.32 -29.12 11.81
N LYS A 219 -14.39 -29.90 12.00
CA LYS A 219 -15.73 -29.36 12.23
C LYS A 219 -15.78 -28.47 13.49
N PHE A 220 -14.97 -28.80 14.50
CA PHE A 220 -14.88 -28.05 15.75
C PHE A 220 -14.39 -26.63 15.51
N SER A 221 -13.22 -26.44 14.90
CA SER A 221 -12.66 -25.11 14.63
C SER A 221 -13.52 -24.28 13.66
N LYS A 222 -14.14 -24.93 12.64
CA LYS A 222 -15.07 -24.25 11.72
C LYS A 222 -16.29 -23.69 12.46
N LYS A 223 -16.90 -24.46 13.37
CA LYS A 223 -18.05 -24.02 14.15
C LYS A 223 -17.76 -22.73 14.94
N TYR A 224 -16.59 -22.64 15.57
CA TYR A 224 -16.19 -21.43 16.29
C TYR A 224 -15.96 -20.24 15.34
N TYR A 225 -15.28 -20.46 14.23
CA TYR A 225 -15.06 -19.41 13.24
C TYR A 225 -16.38 -18.87 12.70
N GLU A 226 -17.30 -19.75 12.30
CA GLU A 226 -18.61 -19.38 11.73
C GLU A 226 -19.52 -18.68 12.74
N SER A 227 -19.34 -18.91 14.04
CA SER A 227 -20.09 -18.21 15.10
C SER A 227 -19.62 -16.78 15.35
N LEU A 228 -18.46 -16.38 14.84
CA LEU A 228 -17.93 -15.04 15.00
C LEU A 228 -18.59 -14.07 14.03
N ASN A 229 -18.62 -12.79 14.43
CA ASN A 229 -18.96 -11.74 13.49
C ASN A 229 -17.89 -11.62 12.39
N LEU A 230 -18.28 -11.06 11.27
CA LEU A 230 -17.44 -10.97 10.06
C LEU A 230 -16.11 -10.27 10.33
N LYS A 231 -16.10 -9.24 11.15
CA LYS A 231 -14.87 -8.51 11.52
C LYS A 231 -13.86 -9.43 12.22
N ASN A 232 -14.31 -10.26 13.14
CA ASN A 232 -13.44 -11.21 13.84
C ASN A 232 -13.01 -12.35 12.93
N GLN A 233 -13.85 -12.79 12.00
CA GLN A 233 -13.45 -13.74 10.96
C GLN A 233 -12.30 -13.19 10.10
N TYR A 234 -12.36 -11.93 9.67
CA TYR A 234 -11.27 -11.30 8.93
C TYR A 234 -9.99 -11.14 9.73
N ARG A 235 -10.10 -10.84 11.04
CA ARG A 235 -8.93 -10.80 11.92
C ARG A 235 -8.25 -12.15 12.06
N ILE A 236 -9.01 -13.25 12.12
CA ILE A 236 -8.44 -14.59 12.14
C ILE A 236 -7.68 -14.86 10.85
N LEU A 237 -8.24 -14.48 9.69
CA LEU A 237 -7.55 -14.62 8.42
C LEU A 237 -6.29 -13.76 8.36
N GLU A 238 -6.35 -12.52 8.84
CA GLU A 238 -5.18 -11.66 8.97
C GLU A 238 -4.06 -12.27 9.80
N LEU A 239 -4.40 -12.85 10.96
CA LEU A 239 -3.45 -13.52 11.84
C LEU A 239 -2.84 -14.78 11.23
N LEU A 240 -3.63 -15.53 10.44
CA LEU A 240 -3.17 -16.76 9.78
C LEU A 240 -2.26 -16.49 8.58
N TYR A 241 -2.49 -15.38 7.88
CA TYR A 241 -1.72 -15.03 6.67
C TYR A 241 -0.57 -14.08 6.91
N GLU A 242 -0.54 -13.40 8.05
CA GLU A 242 0.51 -12.46 8.41
C GLU A 242 0.90 -11.54 7.23
N PRO A 243 -0.05 -10.77 6.66
CA PRO A 243 0.22 -10.05 5.43
C PRO A 243 1.35 -9.03 5.58
N ASN A 244 2.29 -9.04 4.63
CA ASN A 244 3.36 -8.06 4.53
C ASN A 244 2.87 -6.67 4.10
N GLY A 245 1.67 -6.59 3.54
CA GLY A 245 1.06 -5.34 3.10
C GLY A 245 -0.36 -5.51 2.63
N TYR A 246 -1.02 -4.36 2.54
CA TYR A 246 -2.43 -4.26 2.14
C TYR A 246 -2.56 -3.32 0.96
N THR A 247 -3.34 -3.72 -0.03
CA THR A 247 -3.91 -2.81 -1.01
C THR A 247 -5.24 -2.32 -0.48
N ILE A 248 -5.42 -1.00 -0.42
CA ILE A 248 -6.63 -0.38 0.09
C ILE A 248 -7.27 0.39 -1.05
N ILE A 249 -8.56 0.17 -1.25
CA ILE A 249 -9.37 0.89 -2.20
C ILE A 249 -10.30 1.79 -1.42
N GLY A 250 -10.05 3.09 -1.53
CA GLY A 250 -10.76 4.13 -0.79
C GLY A 250 -11.67 4.96 -1.69
N PHE A 251 -12.79 5.37 -1.15
CA PHE A 251 -13.83 6.13 -1.84
C PHE A 251 -14.31 7.31 -0.98
N THR A 252 -14.87 8.32 -1.63
CA THR A 252 -15.73 9.27 -0.91
C THR A 252 -17.01 8.56 -0.44
N LYS A 253 -17.75 9.15 0.50
CA LYS A 253 -19.02 8.59 0.97
C LYS A 253 -19.99 8.35 -0.20
N LYS A 254 -20.15 9.34 -1.05
CA LYS A 254 -21.04 9.27 -2.21
C LYS A 254 -20.64 8.18 -3.20
N ALA A 255 -19.36 8.11 -3.55
CA ALA A 255 -18.86 7.07 -4.45
C ALA A 255 -19.07 5.67 -3.87
N PHE A 256 -18.88 5.51 -2.55
CA PHE A 256 -19.07 4.24 -1.87
C PHE A 256 -20.54 3.80 -1.82
N GLU A 257 -21.47 4.73 -1.54
CA GLU A 257 -22.90 4.47 -1.51
C GLU A 257 -23.48 4.07 -2.88
N ASN A 258 -22.86 4.54 -3.96
CA ASN A 258 -23.22 4.23 -5.33
C ASN A 258 -22.48 3.02 -5.92
N LEU A 259 -21.66 2.32 -5.14
CA LEU A 259 -20.97 1.12 -5.60
C LEU A 259 -21.95 -0.02 -5.85
N THR A 260 -21.95 -0.53 -7.06
CA THR A 260 -22.58 -1.80 -7.41
C THR A 260 -21.54 -2.92 -7.45
N ASN A 261 -21.99 -4.17 -7.28
CA ASN A 261 -21.11 -5.34 -7.42
C ASN A 261 -20.45 -5.41 -8.80
N GLU A 262 -21.12 -4.95 -9.85
CA GLU A 262 -20.57 -4.89 -11.22
C GLU A 262 -19.44 -3.89 -11.32
N ARG A 263 -19.62 -2.70 -10.75
CA ARG A 263 -18.60 -1.64 -10.76
C ARG A 263 -17.36 -2.04 -9.97
N LEU A 264 -17.53 -2.79 -8.88
CA LEU A 264 -16.40 -3.38 -8.13
C LEU A 264 -15.68 -4.44 -8.96
N LYS A 265 -16.41 -5.35 -9.61
CA LYS A 265 -15.82 -6.37 -10.49
C LYS A 265 -15.02 -5.73 -11.62
N GLU A 266 -15.56 -4.72 -12.27
CA GLU A 266 -14.87 -4.01 -13.36
C GLU A 266 -13.58 -3.33 -12.90
N ASN A 267 -13.55 -2.77 -11.70
CA ASN A 267 -12.37 -2.10 -11.16
C ASN A 267 -11.29 -3.08 -10.67
N PHE A 268 -11.66 -4.30 -10.27
CA PHE A 268 -10.71 -5.33 -9.82
C PHE A 268 -10.19 -6.23 -10.95
N ILE A 269 -10.96 -6.43 -12.00
CA ILE A 269 -10.61 -7.36 -13.10
C ILE A 269 -9.82 -6.65 -14.21
N LYS A 270 -9.93 -5.33 -14.31
CA LYS A 270 -9.23 -4.53 -15.34
C LYS A 270 -7.88 -3.96 -14.90
N LEU A 271 -7.45 -4.22 -13.66
CA LEU A 271 -6.10 -3.92 -13.17
C LEU A 271 -5.18 -5.12 -13.31
#